data_465f966610ef1dc75bf1ee1857342514
#
_entry.id   465f966610ef1dc75bf1ee1857342514
#
_cell.length_a   1.000
_cell.length_b   1.000
_cell.length_c   1.000
_cell.angle_alpha   90.00
_cell.angle_beta   90.00
_cell.angle_gamma   90.00
#
_symmetry.space_group_name_H-M   'P 1'
#
loop_
_entity.id
_entity.type
_entity.pdbx_description
1 polymer ?
#
loop_
_entity_poly.entity_id
_entity_poly.type
_entity_poly.pdbx_seq_one_letter_code
_entity_poly.pdbx_strand_id
1 'polypeptide(L)'
;MHGAFHFLLLNSILAYIPIELSFWLTTRRSPLLFWLIAVIWLLFYPNAPYLMTDLFHLSLLKPYGINGLLRFDLPMWRDFAYLVGPMMVATIVGTWGVDRVAQQLTLRLHLTKLPANRVLICAALFLFSSIGVYVGRFMRLHSIYLLITPQYIIKQLLEMWSPKMLAFVLMMWLLQLLIYAAWRFTMPATDNHPTD
;
A
#
# COMPACT_ATOMS: atom_id res chain seq x y z
N MET A 1 2.61 -27.30 -9.97
CA MET A 1 2.43 -26.17 -9.07
C MET A 1 1.08 -25.52 -9.30
N HIS A 2 0.01 -26.21 -8.99
CA HIS A 2 -1.34 -25.67 -9.18
C HIS A 2 -1.93 -25.40 -7.80
N GLY A 3 -2.03 -24.12 -7.40
CA GLY A 3 -2.88 -23.70 -6.30
C GLY A 3 -2.29 -22.77 -5.25
N ALA A 4 -1.03 -22.90 -4.83
CA ALA A 4 -0.53 -22.20 -3.64
C ALA A 4 -0.36 -20.67 -3.80
N PHE A 5 -0.19 -20.16 -5.03
CA PHE A 5 0.08 -18.74 -5.30
C PHE A 5 -0.86 -18.09 -6.33
N HIS A 6 -2.04 -18.68 -6.59
CA HIS A 6 -3.04 -18.04 -7.48
C HIS A 6 -3.47 -16.64 -6.98
N PHE A 7 -3.49 -16.46 -5.65
CA PHE A 7 -3.79 -15.16 -5.05
C PHE A 7 -2.78 -14.07 -5.41
N LEU A 8 -1.50 -14.46 -5.68
CA LEU A 8 -0.44 -13.49 -5.95
C LEU A 8 -0.68 -12.70 -7.22
N LEU A 9 -1.15 -13.35 -8.29
CA LEU A 9 -1.48 -12.67 -9.54
C LEU A 9 -2.61 -11.66 -9.32
N LEU A 10 -3.67 -12.07 -8.63
CA LEU A 10 -4.80 -11.19 -8.33
C LEU A 10 -4.35 -10.00 -7.47
N ASN A 11 -3.61 -10.27 -6.38
CA ASN A 11 -3.12 -9.22 -5.48
C ASN A 11 -2.17 -8.26 -6.20
N SER A 12 -1.32 -8.75 -7.12
CA SER A 12 -0.44 -7.91 -7.94
C SER A 12 -1.22 -7.00 -8.90
N ILE A 13 -2.29 -7.52 -9.53
CA ILE A 13 -3.18 -6.71 -10.38
C ILE A 13 -3.89 -5.64 -9.53
N LEU A 14 -4.41 -6.00 -8.36
CA LEU A 14 -5.06 -5.06 -7.46
C LEU A 14 -4.09 -3.99 -6.93
N ALA A 15 -2.82 -4.35 -6.69
CA ALA A 15 -1.77 -3.42 -6.30
C ALA A 15 -1.35 -2.46 -7.44
N TYR A 16 -1.52 -2.86 -8.71
CA TYR A 16 -1.24 -2.02 -9.86
C TYR A 16 -2.28 -0.91 -10.05
N ILE A 17 -3.56 -1.16 -9.74
CA ILE A 17 -4.65 -0.20 -9.93
C ILE A 17 -4.36 1.18 -9.30
N PRO A 18 -3.96 1.30 -8.02
CA PRO A 18 -3.65 2.60 -7.43
C PRO A 18 -2.43 3.27 -8.05
N ILE A 19 -1.48 2.50 -8.57
CA ILE A 19 -0.32 3.05 -9.30
C ILE A 19 -0.83 3.78 -10.54
N GLU A 20 -1.66 3.13 -11.35
CA GLU A 20 -2.27 3.72 -12.54
C GLU A 20 -3.12 4.94 -12.20
N LEU A 21 -3.99 4.83 -11.19
CA LEU A 21 -4.84 5.95 -10.75
C LEU A 21 -4.03 7.16 -10.28
N SER A 22 -2.81 6.97 -9.74
CA SER A 22 -1.95 8.08 -9.33
C SER A 22 -1.54 8.99 -10.49
N PHE A 23 -1.44 8.46 -11.72
CA PHE A 23 -1.18 9.26 -12.92
C PHE A 23 -2.41 10.07 -13.35
N TRP A 24 -3.61 9.54 -13.12
CA TRP A 24 -4.85 10.22 -13.48
C TRP A 24 -5.24 11.31 -12.50
N LEU A 25 -4.72 11.28 -11.27
CA LEU A 25 -4.97 12.25 -10.23
C LEU A 25 -4.11 13.50 -10.45
N THR A 26 -4.69 14.52 -11.08
CA THR A 26 -4.02 15.79 -11.40
C THR A 26 -4.96 16.97 -11.15
N THR A 27 -4.39 18.09 -10.68
CA THR A 27 -5.12 19.35 -10.41
C THR A 27 -5.74 19.99 -11.66
N ARG A 28 -5.31 19.58 -12.87
CA ARG A 28 -5.89 20.05 -14.14
C ARG A 28 -7.33 19.55 -14.38
N ARG A 29 -7.78 18.53 -13.65
CA ARG A 29 -9.13 17.98 -13.76
C ARG A 29 -10.13 18.82 -12.98
N SER A 30 -11.43 18.68 -13.36
CA SER A 30 -12.52 19.30 -12.60
C SER A 30 -12.48 18.86 -11.13
N PRO A 31 -12.96 19.69 -10.19
CA PRO A 31 -12.97 19.35 -8.77
C PRO A 31 -13.66 18.01 -8.47
N LEU A 32 -14.82 17.79 -9.07
CA LEU A 32 -15.57 16.54 -8.86
C LEU A 32 -14.79 15.31 -9.29
N LEU A 33 -14.20 15.33 -10.50
CA LEU A 33 -13.45 14.21 -11.03
C LEU A 33 -12.15 13.96 -10.22
N PHE A 34 -11.50 15.04 -9.78
CA PHE A 34 -10.32 14.94 -8.92
C PHE A 34 -10.63 14.18 -7.62
N TRP A 35 -11.66 14.58 -6.90
CA TRP A 35 -12.04 13.96 -5.64
C TRP A 35 -12.56 12.54 -5.82
N LEU A 36 -13.31 12.29 -6.90
CA LEU A 36 -13.75 10.93 -7.23
C LEU A 36 -12.56 9.99 -7.43
N ILE A 37 -11.58 10.40 -8.24
CA ILE A 37 -10.35 9.60 -8.46
C ILE A 37 -9.58 9.45 -7.14
N ALA A 38 -9.48 10.49 -6.32
CA ALA A 38 -8.77 10.45 -5.03
C ALA A 38 -9.40 9.43 -4.07
N VAL A 39 -10.73 9.38 -3.98
CA VAL A 39 -11.45 8.42 -3.15
C VAL A 39 -11.25 6.99 -3.68
N ILE A 40 -11.40 6.77 -4.98
CA ILE A 40 -11.17 5.44 -5.58
C ILE A 40 -9.71 5.02 -5.35
N TRP A 41 -8.76 5.92 -5.56
CA TRP A 41 -7.34 5.67 -5.29
C TRP A 41 -7.11 5.25 -3.83
N LEU A 42 -7.67 5.98 -2.87
CA LEU A 42 -7.53 5.70 -1.44
C LEU A 42 -8.10 4.32 -1.06
N LEU A 43 -9.20 3.90 -1.68
CA LEU A 43 -9.81 2.58 -1.45
C LEU A 43 -8.96 1.43 -2.03
N PHE A 44 -8.23 1.68 -3.12
CA PHE A 44 -7.41 0.65 -3.77
C PHE A 44 -5.96 0.66 -3.29
N TYR A 45 -5.43 1.78 -2.78
CA TYR A 45 -4.03 1.90 -2.40
C TYR A 45 -3.58 0.85 -1.37
N PRO A 46 -4.38 0.45 -0.37
CA PRO A 46 -3.99 -0.59 0.58
C PRO A 46 -3.54 -1.90 -0.06
N ASN A 47 -3.95 -2.21 -1.31
CA ASN A 47 -3.53 -3.41 -2.00
C ASN A 47 -2.02 -3.42 -2.31
N ALA A 48 -1.37 -2.28 -2.46
CA ALA A 48 0.08 -2.21 -2.69
C ALA A 48 0.88 -2.66 -1.44
N PRO A 49 0.74 -2.06 -0.24
CA PRO A 49 1.41 -2.54 0.96
C PRO A 49 0.82 -3.88 1.49
N TYR A 50 -0.36 -4.30 1.07
CA TYR A 50 -0.92 -5.61 1.41
C TYR A 50 0.01 -6.75 0.99
N LEU A 51 0.70 -6.63 -0.15
CA LEU A 51 1.69 -7.61 -0.62
C LEU A 51 2.83 -7.85 0.38
N MET A 52 3.16 -6.89 1.25
CA MET A 52 4.12 -7.12 2.34
C MET A 52 3.62 -8.21 3.32
N THR A 53 2.30 -8.26 3.54
CA THR A 53 1.71 -9.28 4.41
C THR A 53 1.64 -10.66 3.75
N ASP A 54 1.74 -10.74 2.42
CA ASP A 54 1.80 -12.01 1.71
C ASP A 54 3.13 -12.74 1.93
N LEU A 55 4.17 -12.04 2.42
CA LEU A 55 5.43 -12.67 2.83
C LEU A 55 5.26 -13.71 3.95
N PHE A 56 4.17 -13.66 4.72
CA PHE A 56 3.85 -14.72 5.68
C PHE A 56 3.68 -16.09 5.02
N HIS A 57 3.38 -16.14 3.72
CA HIS A 57 3.33 -17.40 2.97
C HIS A 57 4.72 -18.04 2.79
N LEU A 58 5.82 -17.33 3.04
CA LEU A 58 7.16 -17.91 3.09
C LEU A 58 7.28 -19.01 4.15
N SER A 59 6.48 -18.95 5.22
CA SER A 59 6.41 -20.01 6.24
C SER A 59 5.98 -21.37 5.68
N LEU A 60 5.27 -21.39 4.57
CA LEU A 60 4.82 -22.61 3.89
C LEU A 60 5.95 -23.33 3.16
N LEU A 61 7.06 -22.64 2.87
CA LEU A 61 8.18 -23.19 2.10
C LEU A 61 9.05 -24.17 2.90
N LYS A 62 8.88 -24.25 4.26
CA LYS A 62 9.70 -25.08 5.15
C LYS A 62 11.20 -24.96 4.85
N PRO A 63 11.79 -23.76 4.99
CA PRO A 63 13.12 -23.46 4.47
C PRO A 63 14.26 -24.20 5.17
N TYR A 64 14.02 -24.76 6.37
CA TYR A 64 15.05 -25.44 7.15
C TYR A 64 14.96 -26.95 7.04
N GLY A 65 16.11 -27.61 6.93
CA GLY A 65 16.25 -29.07 7.01
C GLY A 65 16.22 -29.58 8.46
N ILE A 66 16.29 -30.92 8.62
CA ILE A 66 16.28 -31.60 9.93
C ILE A 66 17.50 -31.17 10.79
N ASN A 67 18.58 -30.79 10.13
CA ASN A 67 19.82 -30.28 10.76
C ASN A 67 19.74 -28.79 11.14
N GLY A 68 18.61 -28.13 10.98
CA GLY A 68 18.43 -26.70 11.25
C GLY A 68 19.08 -25.76 10.23
N LEU A 69 19.71 -26.28 9.18
CA LEU A 69 20.34 -25.46 8.13
C LEU A 69 19.35 -25.11 7.02
N LEU A 70 19.59 -23.97 6.38
CA LEU A 70 18.81 -23.53 5.24
C LEU A 70 19.01 -24.50 4.05
N ARG A 71 17.92 -24.95 3.48
CA ARG A 71 17.94 -25.88 2.34
C ARG A 71 18.30 -25.15 1.05
N PHE A 72 19.20 -25.72 0.28
CA PHE A 72 19.45 -25.30 -1.09
C PHE A 72 18.51 -26.09 -2.03
N ASP A 73 17.33 -25.53 -2.28
CA ASP A 73 16.27 -26.11 -3.11
C ASP A 73 15.77 -25.04 -4.10
N LEU A 74 16.15 -25.19 -5.38
CA LEU A 74 15.82 -24.21 -6.42
C LEU A 74 14.31 -23.92 -6.54
N PRO A 75 13.37 -24.90 -6.50
CA PRO A 75 11.96 -24.64 -6.46
C PRO A 75 11.55 -23.72 -5.29
N MET A 76 12.10 -23.93 -4.10
CA MET A 76 11.83 -23.08 -2.93
C MET A 76 12.33 -21.65 -3.15
N TRP A 77 13.56 -21.48 -3.67
CA TRP A 77 14.13 -20.16 -3.95
C TRP A 77 13.38 -19.41 -5.07
N ARG A 78 12.89 -20.14 -6.07
CA ARG A 78 12.01 -19.57 -7.09
C ARG A 78 10.70 -19.06 -6.48
N ASP A 79 10.08 -19.83 -5.59
CA ASP A 79 8.83 -19.45 -4.93
C ASP A 79 9.04 -18.25 -3.97
N PHE A 80 10.20 -18.19 -3.30
CA PHE A 80 10.65 -17.01 -2.56
C PHE A 80 10.72 -15.77 -3.48
N ALA A 81 11.37 -15.88 -4.64
CA ALA A 81 11.50 -14.77 -5.58
C ALA A 81 10.14 -14.33 -6.12
N TYR A 82 9.20 -15.25 -6.36
CA TYR A 82 7.84 -14.93 -6.79
C TYR A 82 7.03 -14.18 -5.74
N LEU A 83 7.27 -14.39 -4.45
CA LEU A 83 6.62 -13.63 -3.38
C LEU A 83 7.27 -12.27 -3.15
N VAL A 84 8.59 -12.24 -3.11
CA VAL A 84 9.36 -11.03 -2.78
C VAL A 84 9.37 -10.03 -3.94
N GLY A 85 9.51 -10.49 -5.18
CA GLY A 85 9.60 -9.62 -6.36
C GLY A 85 8.40 -8.68 -6.52
N PRO A 86 7.18 -9.19 -6.66
CA PRO A 86 5.97 -8.34 -6.76
C PRO A 86 5.77 -7.44 -5.55
N MET A 87 6.07 -7.93 -4.32
CA MET A 87 5.99 -7.13 -3.11
C MET A 87 6.94 -5.92 -3.17
N MET A 88 8.21 -6.12 -3.56
CA MET A 88 9.17 -5.03 -3.69
C MET A 88 8.73 -3.99 -4.72
N VAL A 89 8.32 -4.44 -5.91
CA VAL A 89 7.84 -3.55 -6.97
C VAL A 89 6.63 -2.75 -6.51
N ALA A 90 5.60 -3.43 -5.97
CA ALA A 90 4.38 -2.76 -5.52
C ALA A 90 4.65 -1.77 -4.38
N THR A 91 5.56 -2.12 -3.46
CA THR A 91 5.90 -1.25 -2.32
C THR A 91 6.67 -0.01 -2.77
N ILE A 92 7.69 -0.16 -3.63
CA ILE A 92 8.50 0.96 -4.11
C ILE A 92 7.67 1.90 -5.00
N VAL A 93 7.00 1.34 -6.02
CA VAL A 93 6.20 2.12 -6.96
C VAL A 93 4.94 2.68 -6.29
N GLY A 94 4.33 1.92 -5.37
CA GLY A 94 3.23 2.39 -4.54
C GLY A 94 3.61 3.59 -3.67
N THR A 95 4.79 3.55 -3.03
CA THR A 95 5.32 4.67 -2.23
C THR A 95 5.53 5.92 -3.08
N TRP A 96 6.09 5.78 -4.28
CA TRP A 96 6.19 6.86 -5.25
C TRP A 96 4.80 7.42 -5.61
N GLY A 97 3.81 6.53 -5.83
CA GLY A 97 2.43 6.92 -6.11
C GLY A 97 1.80 7.76 -4.99
N VAL A 98 2.03 7.39 -3.72
CA VAL A 98 1.59 8.17 -2.56
C VAL A 98 2.18 9.57 -2.56
N ASP A 99 3.49 9.69 -2.78
CA ASP A 99 4.18 10.97 -2.78
C ASP A 99 3.64 11.88 -3.91
N ARG A 100 3.38 11.30 -5.10
CA ARG A 100 2.75 12.00 -6.22
C ARG A 100 1.32 12.46 -5.86
N VAL A 101 0.50 11.59 -5.28
CA VAL A 101 -0.87 11.94 -4.86
C VAL A 101 -0.84 13.00 -3.76
N ALA A 102 0.05 12.89 -2.78
CA ALA A 102 0.23 13.90 -1.75
C ALA A 102 0.61 15.26 -2.33
N GLN A 103 1.45 15.31 -3.36
CA GLN A 103 1.78 16.52 -4.07
C GLN A 103 0.54 17.15 -4.73
N GLN A 104 -0.27 16.35 -5.43
CA GLN A 104 -1.49 16.84 -6.08
C GLN A 104 -2.52 17.34 -5.06
N LEU A 105 -2.65 16.65 -3.92
CA LEU A 105 -3.50 17.08 -2.79
C LEU A 105 -3.01 18.39 -2.18
N THR A 106 -1.69 18.53 -1.97
CA THR A 106 -1.07 19.78 -1.46
C THR A 106 -1.37 20.96 -2.37
N LEU A 107 -1.24 20.78 -3.68
CA LEU A 107 -1.58 21.80 -4.68
C LEU A 107 -3.09 22.13 -4.66
N ARG A 108 -3.94 21.11 -4.63
CA ARG A 108 -5.40 21.28 -4.69
C ARG A 108 -5.98 21.96 -3.46
N LEU A 109 -5.37 21.69 -2.28
CA LEU A 109 -5.76 22.27 -0.99
C LEU A 109 -5.07 23.58 -0.68
N HIS A 110 -4.23 24.10 -1.60
CA HIS A 110 -3.43 25.32 -1.41
C HIS A 110 -2.51 25.26 -0.18
N LEU A 111 -1.99 24.07 0.16
CA LEU A 111 -1.10 23.81 1.31
C LEU A 111 0.39 23.86 0.94
N THR A 112 0.75 24.62 -0.09
CA THR A 112 2.12 24.67 -0.65
C THR A 112 3.12 25.46 0.20
N LYS A 113 2.65 26.24 1.17
CA LYS A 113 3.49 27.14 1.97
C LYS A 113 4.58 26.43 2.80
N LEU A 114 4.32 25.21 3.25
CA LEU A 114 5.24 24.43 4.08
C LEU A 114 5.54 23.09 3.41
N PRO A 115 6.82 22.77 3.15
CA PRO A 115 7.20 21.48 2.57
C PRO A 115 6.80 20.29 3.47
N ALA A 116 6.69 20.52 4.78
CA ALA A 116 6.20 19.54 5.74
C ALA A 116 4.77 19.07 5.45
N ASN A 117 3.92 19.89 4.82
CA ASN A 117 2.53 19.53 4.54
C ASN A 117 2.43 18.31 3.61
N ARG A 118 3.32 18.19 2.63
CA ARG A 118 3.38 17.01 1.75
C ARG A 118 3.73 15.74 2.54
N VAL A 119 4.70 15.83 3.45
CA VAL A 119 5.10 14.70 4.29
C VAL A 119 3.98 14.30 5.25
N LEU A 120 3.29 15.26 5.84
CA LEU A 120 2.13 15.01 6.71
C LEU A 120 0.98 14.33 5.95
N ILE A 121 0.70 14.77 4.72
CA ILE A 121 -0.29 14.12 3.86
C ILE A 121 0.13 12.68 3.52
N CYS A 122 1.40 12.44 3.18
CA CYS A 122 1.91 11.08 2.98
C CYS A 122 1.71 10.23 4.23
N ALA A 123 2.08 10.74 5.42
CA ALA A 123 1.92 10.02 6.67
C ALA A 123 0.45 9.68 6.97
N ALA A 124 -0.47 10.62 6.71
CA ALA A 124 -1.91 10.37 6.85
C ALA A 124 -2.40 9.30 5.85
N LEU A 125 -1.98 9.35 4.58
CA LEU A 125 -2.34 8.36 3.57
C LEU A 125 -1.81 6.96 3.93
N PHE A 126 -0.59 6.87 4.45
CA PHE A 126 -0.02 5.60 4.95
C PHE A 126 -0.79 5.07 6.16
N LEU A 127 -1.27 5.94 7.05
CA LEU A 127 -2.10 5.52 8.18
C LEU A 127 -3.43 4.92 7.70
N PHE A 128 -4.14 5.60 6.81
CA PHE A 128 -5.38 5.08 6.21
C PHE A 128 -5.14 3.77 5.46
N SER A 129 -4.03 3.69 4.73
CA SER A 129 -3.62 2.46 4.06
C SER A 129 -3.40 1.30 5.05
N SER A 130 -2.74 1.55 6.18
CA SER A 130 -2.49 0.52 7.20
C SER A 130 -3.79 -0.03 7.80
N ILE A 131 -4.80 0.83 8.00
CA ILE A 131 -6.15 0.41 8.38
C ILE A 131 -6.77 -0.45 7.28
N GLY A 132 -6.66 -0.04 6.01
CA GLY A 132 -7.14 -0.80 4.86
C GLY A 132 -6.49 -2.18 4.72
N VAL A 133 -5.18 -2.28 4.99
CA VAL A 133 -4.46 -3.58 5.03
C VAL A 133 -5.03 -4.49 6.12
N TYR A 134 -5.31 -3.95 7.32
CA TYR A 134 -5.93 -4.73 8.39
C TYR A 134 -7.32 -5.25 7.97
N VAL A 135 -8.16 -4.38 7.42
CA VAL A 135 -9.50 -4.71 6.94
C VAL A 135 -9.44 -5.82 5.88
N GLY A 136 -8.57 -5.68 4.89
CA GLY A 136 -8.39 -6.69 3.84
C GLY A 136 -7.86 -8.03 4.38
N ARG A 137 -6.86 -7.99 5.27
CA ARG A 137 -6.14 -9.20 5.72
C ARG A 137 -6.91 -10.03 6.74
N PHE A 138 -7.48 -9.38 7.74
CA PHE A 138 -8.08 -10.06 8.89
C PHE A 138 -9.59 -10.12 8.82
N MET A 139 -10.25 -9.11 8.27
CA MET A 139 -11.70 -9.10 8.14
C MET A 139 -12.16 -9.68 6.79
N ARG A 140 -11.24 -9.83 5.82
CA ARG A 140 -11.51 -10.32 4.46
C ARG A 140 -12.66 -9.54 3.77
N LEU A 141 -12.79 -8.27 4.13
CA LEU A 141 -13.78 -7.38 3.53
C LEU A 141 -13.20 -6.83 2.21
N HIS A 142 -13.77 -7.25 1.10
CA HIS A 142 -13.46 -6.66 -0.20
C HIS A 142 -14.28 -5.40 -0.42
N SER A 143 -13.69 -4.39 -1.05
CA SER A 143 -14.36 -3.10 -1.33
C SER A 143 -15.72 -3.24 -2.02
N ILE A 144 -15.94 -4.34 -2.77
CA ILE A 144 -17.20 -4.63 -3.42
C ILE A 144 -18.38 -4.81 -2.43
N TYR A 145 -18.12 -5.33 -1.22
CA TYR A 145 -19.15 -5.50 -0.20
C TYR A 145 -19.66 -4.18 0.36
N LEU A 146 -18.89 -3.07 0.20
CA LEU A 146 -19.37 -1.74 0.56
C LEU A 146 -20.58 -1.33 -0.29
N LEU A 147 -20.67 -1.84 -1.52
CA LEU A 147 -21.78 -1.58 -2.44
C LEU A 147 -22.94 -2.56 -2.23
N ILE A 148 -22.66 -3.80 -1.83
CA ILE A 148 -23.67 -4.87 -1.75
C ILE A 148 -24.33 -4.91 -0.36
N THR A 149 -23.53 -4.77 0.72
CA THR A 149 -24.00 -4.88 2.11
C THR A 149 -23.39 -3.80 3.01
N PRO A 150 -23.67 -2.51 2.77
CA PRO A 150 -23.00 -1.40 3.46
C PRO A 150 -23.20 -1.43 4.98
N GLN A 151 -24.39 -1.80 5.46
CA GLN A 151 -24.69 -1.84 6.89
C GLN A 151 -23.82 -2.87 7.65
N TYR A 152 -23.60 -4.03 7.05
CA TYR A 152 -22.73 -5.06 7.62
C TYR A 152 -21.28 -4.58 7.73
N ILE A 153 -20.78 -3.95 6.67
CA ILE A 153 -19.40 -3.41 6.64
C ILE A 153 -19.22 -2.30 7.68
N ILE A 154 -20.16 -1.34 7.75
CA ILE A 154 -20.09 -0.25 8.73
C ILE A 154 -20.05 -0.80 10.16
N LYS A 155 -20.90 -1.78 10.49
CA LYS A 155 -20.89 -2.42 11.79
C LYS A 155 -19.53 -3.07 12.11
N GLN A 156 -18.98 -3.85 11.18
CA GLN A 156 -17.67 -4.48 11.33
C GLN A 156 -16.54 -3.46 11.51
N LEU A 157 -16.56 -2.36 10.76
CA LEU A 157 -15.57 -1.28 10.88
C LEU A 157 -15.66 -0.53 12.24
N LEU A 158 -16.87 -0.44 12.83
CA LEU A 158 -17.05 0.17 14.14
C LEU A 158 -16.60 -0.77 15.27
N GLU A 159 -16.75 -2.08 15.11
CA GLU A 159 -16.41 -3.08 16.12
C GLU A 159 -14.94 -3.58 16.06
N MET A 160 -14.19 -3.28 14.98
CA MET A 160 -12.82 -3.80 14.80
C MET A 160 -11.78 -3.19 15.75
N TRP A 161 -12.10 -2.07 16.39
CA TRP A 161 -11.15 -1.31 17.20
C TRP A 161 -10.74 -2.05 18.46
N SER A 162 -9.51 -2.54 18.48
CA SER A 162 -8.90 -3.26 19.60
C SER A 162 -7.43 -2.87 19.75
N PRO A 163 -6.82 -3.04 20.94
CA PRO A 163 -5.38 -2.78 21.12
C PRO A 163 -4.49 -3.57 20.14
N LYS A 164 -4.88 -4.80 19.79
CA LYS A 164 -4.17 -5.64 18.81
C LYS A 164 -4.25 -5.07 17.40
N MET A 165 -5.42 -4.60 17.00
CA MET A 165 -5.63 -3.91 15.71
C MET A 165 -4.78 -2.65 15.64
N LEU A 166 -4.83 -1.80 16.67
CA LEU A 166 -4.06 -0.56 16.73
C LEU A 166 -2.54 -0.82 16.67
N ALA A 167 -2.05 -1.84 17.37
CA ALA A 167 -0.65 -2.26 17.31
C ALA A 167 -0.25 -2.70 15.89
N PHE A 168 -1.09 -3.48 15.20
CA PHE A 168 -0.86 -3.89 13.83
C PHE A 168 -0.81 -2.69 12.87
N VAL A 169 -1.80 -1.78 12.98
CA VAL A 169 -1.86 -0.56 12.16
C VAL A 169 -0.62 0.30 12.38
N LEU A 170 -0.20 0.47 13.64
CA LEU A 170 1.01 1.22 13.96
C LEU A 170 2.26 0.59 13.34
N MET A 171 2.42 -0.73 13.44
CA MET A 171 3.56 -1.44 12.83
C MET A 171 3.57 -1.26 11.30
N MET A 172 2.44 -1.44 10.63
CA MET A 172 2.32 -1.27 9.18
C MET A 172 2.56 0.19 8.76
N TRP A 173 2.09 1.14 9.54
CA TRP A 173 2.32 2.56 9.31
C TRP A 173 3.80 2.92 9.41
N LEU A 174 4.47 2.47 10.47
CA LEU A 174 5.91 2.70 10.67
C LEU A 174 6.75 2.05 9.55
N LEU A 175 6.40 0.84 9.10
CA LEU A 175 7.07 0.21 7.97
C LEU A 175 6.93 1.05 6.68
N GLN A 176 5.73 1.54 6.38
CA GLN A 176 5.51 2.40 5.21
C GLN A 176 6.27 3.72 5.32
N LEU A 177 6.31 4.33 6.51
CA LEU A 177 7.10 5.55 6.76
C LEU A 177 8.61 5.30 6.61
N LEU A 178 9.11 4.16 7.08
CA LEU A 178 10.52 3.78 6.91
C LEU A 178 10.88 3.65 5.42
N ILE A 179 10.03 2.97 4.63
CA ILE A 179 10.22 2.82 3.20
C ILE A 179 10.16 4.17 2.50
N TYR A 180 9.22 5.03 2.88
CA TYR A 180 9.11 6.38 2.36
C TYR A 180 10.35 7.23 2.69
N ALA A 181 10.85 7.16 3.91
CA ALA A 181 12.08 7.84 4.30
C ALA A 181 13.28 7.35 3.48
N ALA A 182 13.46 6.02 3.35
CA ALA A 182 14.52 5.45 2.54
C ALA A 182 14.42 5.89 1.07
N TRP A 183 13.22 5.87 0.50
CA TRP A 183 12.96 6.34 -0.86
C TRP A 183 13.30 7.83 -1.02
N ARG A 184 12.91 8.67 -0.05
CA ARG A 184 13.22 10.12 -0.07
C ARG A 184 14.72 10.41 -0.01
N PHE A 185 15.51 9.61 0.71
CA PHE A 185 16.97 9.74 0.75
C PHE A 185 17.64 9.46 -0.60
N THR A 186 17.04 8.62 -1.45
CA THR A 186 17.59 8.30 -2.77
C THR A 186 17.21 9.32 -3.84
N MET A 187 16.21 10.18 -3.57
CA MET A 187 15.81 11.23 -4.51
C MET A 187 16.68 12.46 -4.32
N PRO A 188 17.29 12.99 -5.40
CA PRO A 188 18.00 14.25 -5.32
C PRO A 188 17.03 15.34 -4.82
N ALA A 189 17.53 16.23 -3.96
CA ALA A 189 16.79 17.44 -3.62
C ALA A 189 16.45 18.15 -4.95
N THR A 190 15.17 18.20 -5.30
CA THR A 190 14.75 19.01 -6.44
C THR A 190 15.04 20.45 -6.05
N ASP A 191 16.12 21.00 -6.60
CA ASP A 191 16.36 22.42 -6.55
C ASP A 191 15.10 23.12 -7.04
N ASN A 192 14.47 23.87 -6.14
CA ASN A 192 13.41 24.80 -6.47
C ASN A 192 14.06 25.97 -7.23
N HIS A 193 14.53 25.72 -8.46
CA HIS A 193 14.75 26.81 -9.39
C HIS A 193 13.38 27.19 -9.93
N PRO A 194 12.88 28.38 -9.63
CA PRO A 194 11.80 28.96 -10.39
C PRO A 194 12.35 29.10 -11.81
N THR A 195 11.79 28.33 -12.73
CA THR A 195 11.96 28.64 -14.15
C THR A 195 11.16 29.89 -14.39
N ASP A 196 11.89 30.99 -14.60
CA ASP A 196 11.41 32.26 -15.11
C ASP A 196 10.55 32.08 -16.39
#